data_f9cd9dc3d1c209df9a4cd113fd8aa5c8
#
_entry.id   f9cd9dc3d1c209df9a4cd113fd8aa5c8
#
_cell.length_a   1.000
_cell.length_b   1.000
_cell.length_c   1.000
_cell.angle_alpha   90.00
_cell.angle_beta   90.00
_cell.angle_gamma   90.00
#
_symmetry.space_group_name_H-M   'P 1'
#
loop_
_entity.id
_entity.type
_entity.pdbx_description
1 polymer ?
#
loop_
_entity_poly.entity_id
_entity_poly.type
_entity_poly.pdbx_seq_one_letter_code
_entity_poly.pdbx_strand_id
1 'polypeptide(L)'
;TRFRNVTGVQTCALPILAAYSLHTMSGRAPRVLYAFFLMPLIVPAILVAIGTFLLYAQLGLNNTMAGIVLAHATMAIPLVVITVASGLKSYDMNQEMVARSLGASRPRAFLTVTLPQIRIPVVTAALLAFITSLDEVTISLFVAGGDYATMTKRMFNALRDEIDPTIAAISTLLVALSVALLAASQFASRGERR
;
A
#
# COMPACT_ATOMS: atom_id res chain seq x y z
N THR A 1 7.00 21.61 -2.25
CA THR A 1 5.87 21.20 -1.35
C THR A 1 4.69 20.56 -2.11
N ARG A 2 4.47 20.84 -3.39
CA ARG A 2 3.35 20.29 -4.20
C ARG A 2 3.52 18.80 -4.56
N PHE A 3 4.74 18.32 -4.75
CA PHE A 3 5.00 16.90 -5.11
C PHE A 3 4.76 15.90 -3.97
N ARG A 4 4.87 16.30 -2.69
CA ARG A 4 4.69 15.41 -1.53
C ARG A 4 3.26 14.88 -1.34
N ASN A 5 2.25 15.66 -1.74
CA ASN A 5 0.84 15.25 -1.55
C ASN A 5 0.30 14.39 -2.72
N VAL A 6 0.89 14.52 -3.90
CA VAL A 6 0.43 13.79 -5.10
C VAL A 6 0.86 12.32 -5.04
N THR A 7 2.07 12.02 -4.56
CA THR A 7 2.63 10.67 -4.54
C THR A 7 1.91 9.73 -3.56
N GLY A 8 1.56 10.21 -2.36
CA GLY A 8 0.86 9.38 -1.36
C GLY A 8 -0.56 8.99 -1.78
N VAL A 9 -1.30 9.92 -2.38
CA VAL A 9 -2.67 9.67 -2.87
C VAL A 9 -2.66 8.74 -4.09
N GLN A 10 -1.72 8.92 -5.01
CA GLN A 10 -1.60 8.06 -6.20
C GLN A 10 -1.22 6.62 -5.83
N THR A 11 -0.36 6.43 -4.83
CA THR A 11 0.07 5.10 -4.36
C THR A 11 -1.10 4.27 -3.81
N CYS A 12 -2.07 4.91 -3.17
CA CYS A 12 -3.27 4.22 -2.68
C CYS A 12 -4.40 4.14 -3.71
N ALA A 13 -4.56 5.16 -4.57
CA ALA A 13 -5.66 5.23 -5.52
C ALA A 13 -5.58 4.16 -6.62
N LEU A 14 -4.40 3.92 -7.19
CA LEU A 14 -4.21 2.92 -8.25
C LEU A 14 -4.57 1.50 -7.82
N PRO A 15 -4.10 0.96 -6.67
CA PRO A 15 -4.49 -0.38 -6.22
C PRO A 15 -5.99 -0.49 -5.87
N ILE A 16 -6.62 0.58 -5.36
CA ILE A 16 -8.06 0.59 -5.08
C ILE A 16 -8.85 0.48 -6.38
N LEU A 17 -8.49 1.27 -7.39
CA LEU A 17 -9.11 1.21 -8.72
C LEU A 17 -8.83 -0.14 -9.41
N ALA A 18 -7.64 -0.70 -9.23
CA ALA A 18 -7.31 -2.04 -9.72
C ALA A 18 -8.22 -3.10 -9.07
N ALA A 19 -8.36 -3.09 -7.74
CA ALA A 19 -9.23 -4.01 -7.02
C ALA A 19 -10.71 -3.89 -7.47
N TYR A 20 -11.19 -2.65 -7.64
CA TYR A 20 -12.54 -2.40 -8.16
C TYR A 20 -12.70 -2.91 -9.60
N SER A 21 -11.73 -2.65 -10.48
CA SER A 21 -11.75 -3.13 -11.86
C SER A 21 -11.76 -4.66 -11.92
N LEU A 22 -10.91 -5.31 -11.13
CA LEU A 22 -10.86 -6.77 -11.03
C LEU A 22 -12.18 -7.36 -10.53
N HIS A 23 -12.86 -6.67 -9.60
CA HIS A 23 -14.15 -7.10 -9.07
C HIS A 23 -15.28 -6.98 -10.12
N THR A 24 -15.26 -5.96 -10.97
CA THR A 24 -16.29 -5.68 -11.97
C THR A 24 -16.07 -6.40 -13.31
N MET A 25 -14.87 -6.95 -13.54
CA MET A 25 -14.54 -7.72 -14.75
C MET A 25 -15.04 -9.15 -14.62
N SER A 26 -15.48 -9.73 -15.75
CA SER A 26 -15.87 -11.13 -15.87
C SER A 26 -14.88 -11.92 -16.73
N GLY A 27 -14.84 -13.24 -16.57
CA GLY A 27 -14.00 -14.13 -17.36
C GLY A 27 -12.70 -14.54 -16.69
N ARG A 28 -11.67 -14.86 -17.50
CA ARG A 28 -10.36 -15.34 -17.02
C ARG A 28 -9.34 -14.21 -16.73
N ALA A 29 -9.50 -13.07 -17.41
CA ALA A 29 -8.59 -11.93 -17.29
C ALA A 29 -8.42 -11.42 -15.85
N PRO A 30 -9.47 -11.22 -15.03
CA PRO A 30 -9.31 -10.75 -13.66
C PRO A 30 -8.51 -11.72 -12.78
N ARG A 31 -8.57 -13.02 -13.00
CA ARG A 31 -7.77 -14.00 -12.25
C ARG A 31 -6.27 -13.86 -12.55
N VAL A 32 -5.91 -13.68 -13.81
CA VAL A 32 -4.52 -13.50 -14.23
C VAL A 32 -3.98 -12.18 -13.71
N LEU A 33 -4.74 -11.09 -13.84
CA LEU A 33 -4.35 -9.78 -13.32
C LEU A 33 -4.22 -9.79 -11.79
N TYR A 34 -5.14 -10.46 -11.09
CA TYR A 34 -5.05 -10.61 -9.63
C TYR A 34 -3.76 -11.34 -9.22
N ALA A 35 -3.44 -12.45 -9.88
CA ALA A 35 -2.18 -13.17 -9.67
C ALA A 35 -0.96 -12.29 -9.95
N PHE A 36 -1.00 -11.47 -11.00
CA PHE A 36 0.07 -10.51 -11.31
C PHE A 36 0.27 -9.47 -10.19
N PHE A 37 -0.81 -8.90 -9.66
CA PHE A 37 -0.70 -7.96 -8.53
C PHE A 37 -0.18 -8.62 -7.25
N LEU A 38 -0.34 -9.93 -7.08
CA LEU A 38 0.18 -10.67 -5.93
C LEU A 38 1.63 -11.14 -6.09
N MET A 39 2.21 -11.05 -7.29
CA MET A 39 3.58 -11.49 -7.55
C MET A 39 4.62 -10.98 -6.54
N PRO A 40 4.60 -9.69 -6.14
CA PRO A 40 5.59 -9.19 -5.18
C PRO A 40 5.58 -9.91 -3.81
N LEU A 41 4.45 -10.52 -3.41
CA LEU A 41 4.38 -11.31 -2.17
C LEU A 41 4.97 -12.72 -2.31
N ILE A 42 5.01 -13.25 -3.52
CA ILE A 42 5.49 -14.63 -3.79
C ILE A 42 6.99 -14.61 -4.03
N VAL A 43 7.50 -13.56 -4.67
CA VAL A 43 8.92 -13.41 -4.97
C VAL A 43 9.68 -13.01 -3.70
N PRO A 44 10.81 -13.66 -3.36
CA PRO A 44 11.62 -13.23 -2.22
C PRO A 44 11.99 -11.75 -2.32
N ALA A 45 11.80 -11.00 -1.21
CA ALA A 45 11.99 -9.55 -1.18
C ALA A 45 13.37 -9.09 -1.67
N ILE A 46 14.41 -9.90 -1.40
CA ILE A 46 15.78 -9.61 -1.86
C ILE A 46 15.89 -9.60 -3.39
N LEU A 47 15.18 -10.50 -4.09
CA LEU A 47 15.19 -10.53 -5.55
C LEU A 47 14.43 -9.34 -6.14
N VAL A 48 13.34 -8.95 -5.52
CA VAL A 48 12.60 -7.73 -5.89
C VAL A 48 13.49 -6.50 -5.67
N ALA A 49 14.21 -6.43 -4.55
CA ALA A 49 15.10 -5.33 -4.25
C ALA A 49 16.25 -5.19 -5.26
N ILE A 50 16.90 -6.30 -5.62
CA ILE A 50 17.98 -6.31 -6.61
C ILE A 50 17.45 -5.92 -8.00
N GLY A 51 16.32 -6.52 -8.43
CA GLY A 51 15.68 -6.19 -9.71
C GLY A 51 15.28 -4.71 -9.79
N THR A 52 14.68 -4.18 -8.72
CA THR A 52 14.32 -2.77 -8.63
C THR A 52 15.56 -1.87 -8.67
N PHE A 53 16.62 -2.21 -7.94
CA PHE A 53 17.88 -1.47 -7.96
C PHE A 53 18.48 -1.38 -9.36
N LEU A 54 18.57 -2.51 -10.08
CA LEU A 54 19.12 -2.54 -11.44
C LEU A 54 18.27 -1.72 -12.43
N LEU A 55 16.95 -1.83 -12.35
CA LEU A 55 16.05 -1.03 -13.16
C LEU A 55 16.20 0.47 -12.85
N TYR A 56 16.25 0.83 -11.56
CA TYR A 56 16.38 2.21 -11.13
C TYR A 56 17.75 2.81 -11.42
N ALA A 57 18.81 1.99 -11.51
CA ALA A 57 20.12 2.44 -11.97
C ALA A 57 20.05 2.93 -13.42
N GLN A 58 19.28 2.25 -14.28
CA GLN A 58 19.09 2.66 -15.67
C GLN A 58 18.18 3.91 -15.80
N LEU A 59 17.19 4.05 -14.91
CA LEU A 59 16.22 5.14 -14.94
C LEU A 59 16.66 6.38 -14.15
N GLY A 60 17.80 6.33 -13.45
CA GLY A 60 18.27 7.42 -12.57
C GLY A 60 17.38 7.62 -11.34
N LEU A 61 16.67 6.60 -10.86
CA LEU A 61 15.74 6.67 -9.74
C LEU A 61 16.36 6.23 -8.40
N ASN A 62 17.55 5.62 -8.41
CA ASN A 62 18.27 5.26 -7.18
C ASN A 62 18.60 6.51 -6.38
N ASN A 63 18.50 6.42 -5.05
CA ASN A 63 18.75 7.53 -4.12
C ASN A 63 17.87 8.76 -4.36
N THR A 64 16.65 8.57 -4.87
CA THR A 64 15.67 9.64 -5.06
C THR A 64 14.41 9.37 -4.25
N MET A 65 13.73 10.43 -3.83
CA MET A 65 12.44 10.32 -3.14
C MET A 65 11.39 9.59 -3.99
N ALA A 66 11.37 9.86 -5.31
CA ALA A 66 10.44 9.20 -6.23
C ALA A 66 10.71 7.68 -6.31
N GLY A 67 11.97 7.28 -6.44
CA GLY A 67 12.36 5.87 -6.45
C GLY A 67 11.94 5.13 -5.18
N ILE A 68 12.19 5.72 -4.01
CA ILE A 68 11.80 5.12 -2.73
C ILE A 68 10.28 4.94 -2.64
N VAL A 69 9.51 6.00 -2.97
CA VAL A 69 8.04 5.95 -2.93
C VAL A 69 7.49 4.87 -3.87
N LEU A 70 8.00 4.79 -5.10
CA LEU A 70 7.57 3.78 -6.06
C LEU A 70 7.94 2.36 -5.61
N ALA A 71 9.13 2.17 -5.04
CA ALA A 71 9.57 0.88 -4.54
C ALA A 71 8.69 0.38 -3.38
N HIS A 72 8.44 1.24 -2.39
CA HIS A 72 7.53 0.93 -1.27
C HIS A 72 6.08 0.70 -1.75
N ALA A 73 5.62 1.49 -2.74
CA ALA A 73 4.32 1.29 -3.36
C ALA A 73 4.18 -0.11 -3.96
N THR A 74 5.21 -0.59 -4.66
CA THR A 74 5.21 -1.93 -5.28
C THR A 74 4.99 -3.03 -4.24
N MET A 75 5.58 -2.93 -3.04
CA MET A 75 5.36 -3.87 -1.95
C MET A 75 3.99 -3.75 -1.29
N ALA A 76 3.43 -2.53 -1.25
CA ALA A 76 2.12 -2.28 -0.65
C ALA A 76 0.94 -2.68 -1.56
N ILE A 77 1.10 -2.64 -2.90
CA ILE A 77 0.04 -2.94 -3.87
C ILE A 77 -0.69 -4.25 -3.58
N PRO A 78 -0.04 -5.40 -3.37
CA PRO A 78 -0.74 -6.65 -3.10
C PRO A 78 -1.66 -6.58 -1.90
N LEU A 79 -1.20 -6.00 -0.79
CA LEU A 79 -1.98 -5.89 0.44
C LEU A 79 -3.22 -5.01 0.26
N VAL A 80 -3.07 -3.90 -0.46
CA VAL A 80 -4.19 -3.01 -0.78
C VAL A 80 -5.19 -3.74 -1.67
N VAL A 81 -4.73 -4.41 -2.72
CA VAL A 81 -5.60 -5.15 -3.64
C VAL A 81 -6.38 -6.26 -2.92
N ILE A 82 -5.71 -7.06 -2.09
CA ILE A 82 -6.35 -8.14 -1.31
C ILE A 82 -7.42 -7.57 -0.38
N THR A 83 -7.07 -6.54 0.39
CA THR A 83 -7.95 -5.99 1.42
C THR A 83 -9.17 -5.31 0.81
N VAL A 84 -8.97 -4.50 -0.23
CA VAL A 84 -10.08 -3.82 -0.92
C VAL A 84 -10.94 -4.81 -1.70
N ALA A 85 -10.33 -5.79 -2.38
CA ALA A 85 -11.10 -6.84 -3.07
C ALA A 85 -11.95 -7.67 -2.10
N SER A 86 -11.45 -7.93 -0.89
CA SER A 86 -12.23 -8.59 0.17
C SER A 86 -13.44 -7.75 0.60
N GLY A 87 -13.25 -6.44 0.76
CA GLY A 87 -14.34 -5.51 1.06
C GLY A 87 -15.39 -5.44 -0.05
N LEU A 88 -14.95 -5.42 -1.31
CA LEU A 88 -15.86 -5.42 -2.46
C LEU A 88 -16.68 -6.70 -2.60
N LYS A 89 -16.19 -7.84 -2.12
CA LYS A 89 -16.97 -9.09 -2.10
C LYS A 89 -18.17 -9.04 -1.15
N SER A 90 -18.10 -8.24 -0.12
CA SER A 90 -19.17 -8.05 0.87
C SER A 90 -20.13 -6.91 0.47
N TYR A 91 -19.79 -6.15 -0.57
CA TYR A 91 -20.55 -5.01 -1.06
C TYR A 91 -21.57 -5.44 -2.12
N ASP A 92 -22.82 -4.95 -1.99
CA ASP A 92 -23.87 -5.19 -2.99
C ASP A 92 -23.74 -4.21 -4.16
N MET A 93 -23.23 -4.71 -5.30
CA MET A 93 -23.05 -3.94 -6.54
C MET A 93 -24.37 -3.43 -7.14
N ASN A 94 -25.55 -3.95 -6.72
CA ASN A 94 -26.82 -3.44 -7.18
C ASN A 94 -27.02 -1.96 -6.82
N GLN A 95 -26.49 -1.51 -5.70
CA GLN A 95 -26.55 -0.10 -5.28
C GLN A 95 -25.87 0.82 -6.31
N GLU A 96 -24.71 0.42 -6.84
CA GLU A 96 -24.03 1.16 -7.90
C GLU A 96 -24.82 1.14 -9.21
N MET A 97 -25.41 -0.01 -9.55
CA MET A 97 -26.26 -0.14 -10.77
C MET A 97 -27.48 0.77 -10.68
N VAL A 98 -28.14 0.87 -9.53
CA VAL A 98 -29.26 1.80 -9.31
C VAL A 98 -28.82 3.25 -9.51
N ALA A 99 -27.70 3.67 -8.93
CA ALA A 99 -27.18 5.02 -9.14
C ALA A 99 -26.92 5.33 -10.62
N ARG A 100 -26.42 4.35 -11.37
CA ARG A 100 -26.17 4.48 -12.81
C ARG A 100 -27.46 4.54 -13.61
N SER A 101 -28.48 3.79 -13.22
CA SER A 101 -29.81 3.85 -13.85
C SER A 101 -30.48 5.22 -13.64
N LEU A 102 -30.13 5.92 -12.56
CA LEU A 102 -30.55 7.29 -12.27
C LEU A 102 -29.68 8.36 -12.97
N GLY A 103 -28.80 7.95 -13.89
CA GLY A 103 -27.99 8.86 -14.72
C GLY A 103 -26.59 9.17 -14.19
N ALA A 104 -26.14 8.55 -13.10
CA ALA A 104 -24.77 8.72 -12.66
C ALA A 104 -23.78 8.04 -13.61
N SER A 105 -22.71 8.74 -14.00
CA SER A 105 -21.59 8.11 -14.71
C SER A 105 -20.88 7.09 -13.81
N ARG A 106 -20.18 6.11 -14.40
CA ARG A 106 -19.47 5.07 -13.65
C ARG A 106 -18.49 5.61 -12.61
N PRO A 107 -17.62 6.61 -12.92
CA PRO A 107 -16.75 7.22 -11.90
C PRO A 107 -17.54 7.91 -10.79
N ARG A 108 -18.63 8.59 -11.13
CA ARG A 108 -19.48 9.26 -10.14
C ARG A 108 -20.15 8.25 -9.20
N ALA A 109 -20.72 7.18 -9.73
CA ALA A 109 -21.34 6.11 -8.93
C ALA A 109 -20.31 5.44 -8.01
N PHE A 110 -19.09 5.16 -8.50
CA PHE A 110 -18.00 4.65 -7.68
C PHE A 110 -17.67 5.59 -6.52
N LEU A 111 -17.45 6.87 -6.78
CA LEU A 111 -17.03 7.83 -5.75
C LEU A 111 -18.13 8.16 -4.74
N THR A 112 -19.42 8.18 -5.17
CA THR A 112 -20.52 8.60 -4.31
C THR A 112 -21.27 7.44 -3.64
N VAL A 113 -21.18 6.23 -4.16
CA VAL A 113 -21.89 5.07 -3.64
C VAL A 113 -20.91 3.98 -3.19
N THR A 114 -20.09 3.45 -4.10
CA THR A 114 -19.23 2.29 -3.81
C THR A 114 -18.13 2.64 -2.80
N LEU A 115 -17.36 3.69 -3.04
CA LEU A 115 -16.23 4.07 -2.18
C LEU A 115 -16.63 4.39 -0.73
N PRO A 116 -17.73 5.12 -0.44
CA PRO A 116 -18.20 5.31 0.93
C PRO A 116 -18.60 4.01 1.63
N GLN A 117 -19.15 3.05 0.91
CA GLN A 117 -19.56 1.76 1.45
C GLN A 117 -18.36 0.85 1.81
N ILE A 118 -17.28 0.93 1.03
CA ILE A 118 -16.04 0.18 1.28
C ILE A 118 -15.00 1.00 2.02
N ARG A 119 -15.36 2.11 2.66
CA ARG A 119 -14.39 3.01 3.35
C ARG A 119 -13.56 2.30 4.39
N ILE A 120 -14.12 1.35 5.16
CA ILE A 120 -13.38 0.61 6.18
C ILE A 120 -12.31 -0.31 5.56
N PRO A 121 -12.60 -1.18 4.58
CA PRO A 121 -11.56 -1.89 3.83
C PRO A 121 -10.49 -0.97 3.24
N VAL A 122 -10.87 0.20 2.73
CA VAL A 122 -9.92 1.18 2.17
C VAL A 122 -9.00 1.76 3.24
N VAL A 123 -9.55 2.18 4.38
CA VAL A 123 -8.76 2.70 5.52
C VAL A 123 -7.84 1.60 6.07
N THR A 124 -8.35 0.38 6.23
CA THR A 124 -7.54 -0.76 6.68
C THR A 124 -6.40 -1.05 5.70
N ALA A 125 -6.68 -1.03 4.39
CA ALA A 125 -5.65 -1.22 3.37
C ALA A 125 -4.58 -0.12 3.42
N ALA A 126 -4.96 1.13 3.61
CA ALA A 126 -4.03 2.25 3.73
C ALA A 126 -3.15 2.13 4.98
N LEU A 127 -3.71 1.69 6.11
CA LEU A 127 -2.95 1.45 7.34
C LEU A 127 -1.97 0.28 7.18
N LEU A 128 -2.39 -0.83 6.55
CA LEU A 128 -1.50 -1.95 6.26
C LEU A 128 -0.38 -1.54 5.33
N ALA A 129 -0.67 -0.80 4.26
CA ALA A 129 0.33 -0.27 3.35
C ALA A 129 1.34 0.65 4.06
N PHE A 130 0.86 1.49 4.97
CA PHE A 130 1.71 2.37 5.78
C PHE A 130 2.63 1.57 6.71
N ILE A 131 2.10 0.58 7.44
CA ILE A 131 2.88 -0.26 8.34
C ILE A 131 3.94 -1.04 7.55
N THR A 132 3.56 -1.64 6.41
CA THR A 132 4.51 -2.34 5.54
C THR A 132 5.61 -1.42 5.03
N SER A 133 5.28 -0.18 4.67
CA SER A 133 6.25 0.82 4.24
C SER A 133 7.21 1.24 5.37
N LEU A 134 6.73 1.28 6.62
CA LEU A 134 7.59 1.57 7.79
C LEU A 134 8.57 0.43 8.09
N ASP A 135 8.13 -0.81 7.90
CA ASP A 135 8.94 -2.00 8.21
C ASP A 135 9.89 -2.42 7.07
N GLU A 136 9.74 -1.82 5.88
CA GLU A 136 10.49 -2.22 4.68
C GLU A 136 11.96 -1.78 4.75
N VAL A 137 12.83 -2.72 5.08
CA VAL A 137 14.29 -2.55 5.14
C VAL A 137 14.94 -3.02 3.85
N THR A 138 14.50 -4.18 3.32
CA THR A 138 15.21 -4.91 2.27
C THR A 138 15.38 -4.07 1.00
N ILE A 139 14.30 -3.51 0.47
CA ILE A 139 14.37 -2.64 -0.71
C ILE A 139 15.11 -1.34 -0.38
N SER A 140 14.85 -0.79 0.81
CA SER A 140 15.49 0.45 1.25
C SER A 140 17.02 0.34 1.31
N LEU A 141 17.56 -0.84 1.62
CA LEU A 141 19.02 -1.07 1.62
C LEU A 141 19.63 -0.86 0.23
N PHE A 142 18.93 -1.22 -0.83
CA PHE A 142 19.43 -1.12 -2.21
C PHE A 142 19.08 0.21 -2.88
N VAL A 143 17.86 0.71 -2.69
CA VAL A 143 17.31 1.82 -3.47
C VAL A 143 17.46 3.17 -2.77
N ALA A 144 17.42 3.18 -1.43
CA ALA A 144 17.51 4.40 -0.64
C ALA A 144 18.96 4.70 -0.22
N GLY A 145 19.41 5.95 -0.35
CA GLY A 145 20.76 6.34 0.07
C GLY A 145 20.90 7.86 0.22
N GLY A 146 22.04 8.28 0.76
CA GLY A 146 22.33 9.70 1.00
C GLY A 146 21.28 10.35 1.91
N ASP A 147 20.80 11.52 1.49
CA ASP A 147 19.81 12.31 2.24
C ASP A 147 18.43 11.65 2.28
N TYR A 148 18.18 10.68 1.39
CA TYR A 148 16.91 9.95 1.28
C TYR A 148 16.96 8.57 1.96
N ALA A 149 17.93 8.30 2.81
CA ALA A 149 17.97 7.05 3.58
C ALA A 149 16.74 6.96 4.50
N THR A 150 16.00 5.85 4.41
CA THR A 150 14.84 5.59 5.27
C THR A 150 15.28 5.39 6.72
N MET A 151 14.34 5.60 7.66
CA MET A 151 14.61 5.41 9.09
C MET A 151 15.04 3.98 9.38
N THR A 152 14.35 2.99 8.83
CA THR A 152 14.66 1.56 8.99
C THR A 152 16.03 1.20 8.43
N LYS A 153 16.43 1.78 7.28
CA LYS A 153 17.80 1.60 6.76
C LYS A 153 18.85 2.20 7.71
N ARG A 154 18.61 3.40 8.24
CA ARG A 154 19.53 4.04 9.22
C ARG A 154 19.67 3.20 10.49
N MET A 155 18.55 2.66 11.01
CA MET A 155 18.57 1.76 12.17
C MET A 155 19.34 0.47 11.87
N PHE A 156 19.13 -0.13 10.69
CA PHE A 156 19.85 -1.34 10.27
C PHE A 156 21.37 -1.10 10.18
N ASN A 157 21.79 0.01 9.60
CA ASN A 157 23.21 0.37 9.52
C ASN A 157 23.79 0.63 10.91
N ALA A 158 23.11 1.40 11.76
CA ALA A 158 23.56 1.68 13.11
C ALA A 158 23.66 0.40 13.97
N LEU A 159 22.75 -0.55 13.82
CA LEU A 159 22.85 -1.85 14.50
C LEU A 159 24.07 -2.66 14.06
N ARG A 160 24.48 -2.50 12.80
CA ARG A 160 25.63 -3.21 12.23
C ARG A 160 26.97 -2.55 12.61
N ASP A 161 26.99 -1.23 12.65
CA ASP A 161 28.22 -0.46 12.81
C ASP A 161 28.52 -0.14 14.29
N GLU A 162 27.48 0.17 15.10
CA GLU A 162 27.57 0.51 16.51
C GLU A 162 26.32 0.06 17.27
N ILE A 163 26.48 -0.49 18.48
CA ILE A 163 25.35 -0.82 19.37
C ILE A 163 24.91 0.45 20.08
N ASP A 164 24.01 1.22 19.46
CA ASP A 164 23.43 2.44 20.03
C ASP A 164 22.10 2.14 20.74
N PRO A 165 21.94 2.47 22.04
CA PRO A 165 20.68 2.33 22.77
C PRO A 165 19.50 3.06 22.13
N THR A 166 19.74 4.11 21.33
CA THR A 166 18.71 4.86 20.57
C THR A 166 17.92 3.95 19.62
N ILE A 167 18.55 2.90 19.08
CA ILE A 167 17.91 1.94 18.20
C ILE A 167 16.78 1.22 18.93
N ALA A 168 17.00 0.79 20.17
CA ALA A 168 16.00 0.12 20.98
C ALA A 168 14.80 1.05 21.27
N ALA A 169 15.06 2.33 21.57
CA ALA A 169 14.02 3.32 21.81
C ALA A 169 13.16 3.55 20.55
N ILE A 170 13.80 3.73 19.39
CA ILE A 170 13.09 3.93 18.11
C ILE A 170 12.29 2.70 17.73
N SER A 171 12.87 1.50 17.88
CA SER A 171 12.17 0.23 17.61
C SER A 171 10.92 0.08 18.47
N THR A 172 11.03 0.38 19.77
CA THR A 172 9.90 0.34 20.70
C THR A 172 8.80 1.32 20.30
N LEU A 173 9.16 2.54 19.89
CA LEU A 173 8.18 3.53 19.40
C LEU A 173 7.48 3.07 18.11
N LEU A 174 8.22 2.50 17.15
CA LEU A 174 7.66 1.99 15.91
C LEU A 174 6.70 0.82 16.17
N VAL A 175 7.07 -0.11 17.04
CA VAL A 175 6.20 -1.23 17.44
C VAL A 175 4.95 -0.70 18.14
N ALA A 176 5.09 0.21 19.09
CA ALA A 176 3.95 0.81 19.79
C ALA A 176 3.01 1.54 18.82
N LEU A 177 3.57 2.31 17.87
CA LEU A 177 2.80 2.99 16.83
C LEU A 177 2.04 1.99 15.95
N SER A 178 2.70 0.92 15.50
CA SER A 178 2.09 -0.11 14.65
C SER A 178 0.94 -0.83 15.37
N VAL A 179 1.15 -1.20 16.64
CA VAL A 179 0.11 -1.81 17.48
C VAL A 179 -1.07 -0.86 17.69
N ALA A 180 -0.80 0.41 17.98
CA ALA A 180 -1.85 1.42 18.16
C ALA A 180 -2.69 1.62 16.90
N LEU A 181 -2.04 1.70 15.71
CA LEU A 181 -2.71 1.83 14.43
C LEU A 181 -3.57 0.61 14.10
N LEU A 182 -3.06 -0.60 14.33
CA LEU A 182 -3.81 -1.83 14.13
C LEU A 182 -5.00 -1.93 15.09
N ALA A 183 -4.82 -1.60 16.35
CA ALA A 183 -5.91 -1.56 17.34
C ALA A 183 -6.97 -0.54 16.92
N ALA A 184 -6.58 0.69 16.55
CA ALA A 184 -7.51 1.71 16.09
C ALA A 184 -8.32 1.27 14.87
N SER A 185 -7.69 0.58 13.90
CA SER A 185 -8.38 0.05 12.72
C SER A 185 -9.43 -1.01 13.09
N GLN A 186 -9.14 -1.87 14.06
CA GLN A 186 -10.08 -2.89 14.52
C GLN A 186 -11.26 -2.29 15.29
N PHE A 187 -11.02 -1.28 16.12
CA PHE A 187 -12.11 -0.58 16.81
C PHE A 187 -13.03 0.15 15.83
N ALA A 188 -12.48 0.83 14.83
CA ALA A 188 -13.27 1.47 13.77
C ALA A 188 -14.15 0.45 13.01
N SER A 189 -13.64 -0.74 12.72
CA SER A 189 -14.39 -1.79 12.02
C SER A 189 -15.50 -2.44 12.86
N ARG A 190 -15.38 -2.46 14.19
CA ARG A 190 -16.40 -3.01 15.10
C ARG A 190 -17.60 -2.09 15.28
N GLY A 191 -17.40 -0.78 15.25
CA GLY A 191 -18.47 0.21 15.38
C GLY A 191 -19.51 0.18 14.28
N GLU A 192 -19.19 -0.36 13.11
CA GLU A 192 -20.06 -0.41 11.93
C GLU A 192 -20.84 -1.74 11.80
N ARG A 193 -20.48 -2.75 12.60
CA ARG A 193 -21.22 -4.04 12.64
C ARG A 193 -22.38 -4.06 13.64
N ARG A 194 -22.60 -2.97 14.36
CA ARG A 194 -23.75 -2.76 15.26
C ARG A 194 -24.76 -1.81 14.61
#